data_47ec6ba100104bff010cf81db7a32f58
#
_entry.id   47ec6ba100104bff010cf81db7a32f58
#
_cell.length_a   1.000
_cell.length_b   1.000
_cell.length_c   1.000
_cell.angle_alpha   90.00
_cell.angle_beta   90.00
_cell.angle_gamma   90.00
#
_symmetry.space_group_name_H-M   'P 1'
#
loop_
_entity.id
_entity.type
_entity.pdbx_description
1 polymer ?
#
loop_
_entity_poly.entity_id
_entity_poly.type
_entity_poly.pdbx_seq_one_letter_code
_entity_poly.pdbx_strand_id
1 'polypeptide(L)'
;FKGVTTIDRFDSELTVGSISGIKKIADFRSTRMDTSPQKRVELHCHTKMSDMDGVTTAKDLVKRAYEWGHKAIAITDHGVVQAFPEANHCFDAWGGCVPKESDFKVLYGMEAYLVDDLKGIVTNSKGQLIDGKFVVFDIETTGFSPLTCQIIEIGAVRVENGVITDRFSTFVNPKVPIPYRIEQLTSINDSMVMDAPDIQTILPQFLEFCEGAVMVAHNADFDMSFIIENCKRQGLPQEYTYVDTVGMARFLLPALNRFKLDTVAKAVGVSLDHHHRAVDDAA
;
A
#
# COMPACT_ATOMS: atom_id res chain seq x y z
N PHE A 1 -35.42 11.76 3.09
CA PHE A 1 -35.49 11.06 4.37
C PHE A 1 -36.02 12.03 5.47
N LYS A 2 -36.75 11.51 6.42
CA LYS A 2 -37.09 12.19 7.68
C LYS A 2 -36.58 11.31 8.81
N GLY A 3 -35.74 11.84 9.68
CA GLY A 3 -35.14 11.12 10.79
C GLY A 3 -34.43 12.05 11.76
N VAL A 4 -33.79 11.49 12.75
CA VAL A 4 -33.00 12.24 13.74
C VAL A 4 -31.53 12.14 13.33
N THR A 5 -30.84 13.28 13.29
CA THR A 5 -29.41 13.32 13.07
C THR A 5 -28.66 12.89 14.33
N THR A 6 -27.62 12.13 14.16
CA THR A 6 -26.72 11.68 15.23
C THR A 6 -25.28 11.66 14.69
N ILE A 7 -24.31 11.71 15.59
CA ILE A 7 -22.90 11.53 15.22
C ILE A 7 -22.61 10.03 15.25
N ASP A 8 -22.13 9.51 14.14
CA ASP A 8 -21.67 8.13 14.07
C ASP A 8 -20.46 7.91 14.99
N ARG A 9 -20.43 6.75 15.65
CA ARG A 9 -19.39 6.45 16.66
C ARG A 9 -18.10 5.96 16.05
N PHE A 10 -18.09 5.57 14.77
CA PHE A 10 -16.92 5.03 14.10
C PHE A 10 -16.12 6.11 13.35
N ASP A 11 -16.82 6.97 12.59
CA ASP A 11 -16.18 7.99 11.75
C ASP A 11 -16.36 9.41 12.29
N SER A 12 -17.16 9.57 13.37
CA SER A 12 -17.52 10.87 13.96
C SER A 12 -18.25 11.81 12.99
N GLU A 13 -18.85 11.28 11.93
CA GLU A 13 -19.62 12.06 10.96
C GLU A 13 -21.07 12.24 11.37
N LEU A 14 -21.67 13.35 10.91
CA LEU A 14 -23.09 13.61 11.11
C LEU A 14 -23.91 12.71 10.18
N THR A 15 -24.61 11.76 10.74
CA THR A 15 -25.44 10.81 9.99
C THR A 15 -26.91 10.90 10.39
N VAL A 16 -27.79 10.27 9.61
CA VAL A 16 -29.23 10.15 9.95
C VAL A 16 -29.44 8.80 10.65
N GLY A 17 -29.63 8.85 11.95
CA GLY A 17 -29.92 7.69 12.80
C GLY A 17 -31.30 7.09 12.56
N SER A 18 -32.22 7.29 13.47
CA SER A 18 -33.60 6.74 13.34
C SER A 18 -34.37 7.37 12.18
N ILE A 19 -34.59 6.60 11.11
CA ILE A 19 -35.39 7.03 9.97
C ILE A 19 -36.88 6.81 10.28
N SER A 20 -37.66 7.89 10.31
CA SER A 20 -39.08 7.85 10.54
C SER A 20 -39.94 7.97 9.27
N GLY A 21 -39.33 8.26 8.14
CA GLY A 21 -40.05 8.34 6.87
C GLY A 21 -39.14 8.43 5.65
N ILE A 22 -39.57 7.78 4.56
CA ILE A 22 -38.94 7.84 3.26
C ILE A 22 -40.02 8.25 2.24
N LYS A 23 -39.72 9.26 1.43
CA LYS A 23 -40.57 9.69 0.32
C LYS A 23 -39.77 9.71 -0.96
N LYS A 24 -40.27 9.00 -1.99
CA LYS A 24 -39.73 9.11 -3.35
C LYS A 24 -40.08 10.49 -3.90
N ILE A 25 -39.10 11.18 -4.42
CA ILE A 25 -39.27 12.47 -5.13
C ILE A 25 -38.87 12.31 -6.60
N ALA A 26 -39.25 13.29 -7.42
CA ALA A 26 -38.77 13.33 -8.79
C ALA A 26 -37.24 13.41 -8.82
N ASP A 27 -36.61 12.73 -9.77
CA ASP A 27 -35.16 12.82 -9.96
C ASP A 27 -34.83 14.22 -10.52
N PHE A 28 -34.16 15.02 -9.69
CA PHE A 28 -33.74 16.37 -10.05
C PHE A 28 -32.29 16.44 -10.52
N ARG A 29 -31.61 15.29 -10.60
CA ARG A 29 -30.21 15.23 -11.06
C ARG A 29 -30.18 15.44 -12.58
N SER A 30 -29.31 16.33 -13.03
CA SER A 30 -29.01 16.46 -14.46
C SER A 30 -28.22 15.25 -14.94
N THR A 31 -28.56 14.73 -16.10
CA THR A 31 -27.74 13.71 -16.76
C THR A 31 -26.44 14.36 -17.23
N ARG A 32 -25.32 13.88 -16.72
CA ARG A 32 -24.03 14.35 -17.17
C ARG A 32 -23.75 13.79 -18.56
N MET A 33 -23.34 14.66 -19.45
CA MET A 33 -22.91 14.30 -20.81
C MET A 33 -21.47 14.74 -21.02
N ASP A 34 -20.71 13.94 -21.75
CA ASP A 34 -19.41 14.38 -22.23
C ASP A 34 -19.63 15.31 -23.44
N THR A 35 -19.31 16.58 -23.23
CA THR A 35 -19.41 17.64 -24.27
C THR A 35 -18.08 17.95 -24.94
N SER A 36 -17.02 17.20 -24.63
CA SER A 36 -15.70 17.37 -25.23
C SER A 36 -15.76 17.16 -26.75
N PRO A 37 -15.19 18.08 -27.55
CA PRO A 37 -15.16 17.91 -29.01
C PRO A 37 -14.29 16.72 -29.44
N GLN A 38 -13.26 16.37 -28.67
CA GLN A 38 -12.45 15.19 -28.89
C GLN A 38 -12.73 14.18 -27.77
N LYS A 39 -13.28 13.02 -28.14
CA LYS A 39 -13.62 11.96 -27.18
C LYS A 39 -12.39 11.17 -26.79
N ARG A 40 -12.27 10.92 -25.49
CA ARG A 40 -11.27 10.03 -24.90
C ARG A 40 -11.72 8.57 -25.09
N VAL A 41 -10.76 7.68 -25.22
CA VAL A 41 -10.97 6.24 -25.01
C VAL A 41 -10.55 5.92 -23.59
N GLU A 42 -11.46 5.40 -22.77
CA GLU A 42 -11.14 4.94 -21.43
C GLU A 42 -10.48 3.56 -21.50
N LEU A 43 -9.24 3.47 -21.06
CA LEU A 43 -8.43 2.25 -21.13
C LEU A 43 -8.25 1.56 -19.78
N HIS A 44 -8.71 2.17 -18.69
CA HIS A 44 -8.61 1.65 -17.32
C HIS A 44 -9.91 1.91 -16.58
N CYS A 45 -10.80 0.92 -16.53
CA CYS A 45 -12.12 1.09 -15.95
C CYS A 45 -12.56 -0.17 -15.21
N HIS A 46 -13.01 0.02 -13.97
CA HIS A 46 -13.47 -1.03 -13.08
C HIS A 46 -14.99 -1.08 -13.01
N THR A 47 -15.53 -2.29 -13.07
CA THR A 47 -16.96 -2.55 -12.84
C THR A 47 -17.19 -2.95 -11.37
N LYS A 48 -18.45 -3.21 -11.01
CA LYS A 48 -18.80 -3.79 -9.70
C LYS A 48 -18.16 -5.16 -9.42
N MET A 49 -17.47 -5.77 -10.40
CA MET A 49 -16.72 -7.01 -10.21
C MET A 49 -15.35 -6.76 -9.57
N SER A 50 -14.87 -5.53 -9.58
CA SER A 50 -13.74 -5.08 -8.76
C SER A 50 -14.26 -4.81 -7.34
N ASP A 51 -14.17 -5.82 -6.48
CA ASP A 51 -14.70 -5.78 -5.12
C ASP A 51 -14.08 -4.62 -4.31
N MET A 52 -14.91 -3.93 -3.53
CA MET A 52 -14.55 -2.74 -2.73
C MET A 52 -14.07 -1.51 -3.54
N ASP A 53 -14.13 -1.53 -4.88
CA ASP A 53 -13.67 -0.42 -5.73
C ASP A 53 -14.77 0.02 -6.72
N GLY A 54 -15.20 -0.86 -7.61
CA GLY A 54 -16.22 -0.54 -8.60
C GLY A 54 -17.65 -0.71 -8.08
N VAL A 55 -18.55 0.21 -8.48
CA VAL A 55 -19.99 0.13 -8.13
C VAL A 55 -20.91 0.04 -9.34
N THR A 56 -20.40 0.32 -10.55
CA THR A 56 -21.19 0.40 -11.78
C THR A 56 -21.16 -0.94 -12.52
N THR A 57 -22.29 -1.34 -13.10
CA THR A 57 -22.35 -2.56 -13.93
C THR A 57 -21.57 -2.38 -15.23
N ALA A 58 -21.05 -3.48 -15.81
CA ALA A 58 -20.38 -3.43 -17.11
C ALA A 58 -21.33 -2.89 -18.20
N LYS A 59 -22.59 -3.30 -18.18
CA LYS A 59 -23.62 -2.82 -19.09
C LYS A 59 -23.81 -1.30 -19.02
N ASP A 60 -23.87 -0.73 -17.82
CA ASP A 60 -24.09 0.71 -17.65
C ASP A 60 -22.86 1.52 -18.08
N LEU A 61 -21.65 1.01 -17.86
CA LEU A 61 -20.39 1.64 -18.33
C LEU A 61 -20.33 1.63 -19.86
N VAL A 62 -20.56 0.48 -20.50
CA VAL A 62 -20.56 0.34 -21.96
C VAL A 62 -21.61 1.24 -22.59
N LYS A 63 -22.87 1.21 -22.08
CA LYS A 63 -23.95 2.05 -22.53
C LYS A 63 -23.60 3.54 -22.42
N ARG A 64 -23.04 3.97 -21.29
CA ARG A 64 -22.70 5.37 -21.07
C ARG A 64 -21.59 5.84 -22.00
N ALA A 65 -20.53 5.05 -22.22
CA ALA A 65 -19.46 5.37 -23.13
C ALA A 65 -19.99 5.50 -24.58
N TYR A 66 -20.86 4.59 -25.01
CA TYR A 66 -21.50 4.66 -26.31
C TYR A 66 -22.38 5.92 -26.47
N GLU A 67 -23.26 6.22 -25.49
CA GLU A 67 -24.13 7.41 -25.49
C GLU A 67 -23.31 8.72 -25.51
N TRP A 68 -22.14 8.74 -24.93
CA TRP A 68 -21.26 9.90 -24.95
C TRP A 68 -20.46 10.04 -26.24
N GLY A 69 -20.58 9.07 -27.17
CA GLY A 69 -19.90 9.09 -28.46
C GLY A 69 -18.42 8.71 -28.40
N HIS A 70 -18.01 7.98 -27.35
CA HIS A 70 -16.68 7.36 -27.32
C HIS A 70 -16.57 6.30 -28.40
N LYS A 71 -15.36 6.04 -28.88
CA LYS A 71 -15.10 4.96 -29.87
C LYS A 71 -14.92 3.61 -29.24
N ALA A 72 -14.47 3.58 -27.99
CA ALA A 72 -14.25 2.35 -27.25
C ALA A 72 -14.22 2.63 -25.74
N ILE A 73 -14.34 1.54 -24.95
CA ILE A 73 -14.07 1.50 -23.53
C ILE A 73 -13.35 0.18 -23.21
N ALA A 74 -12.36 0.20 -22.33
CA ALA A 74 -11.78 -1.02 -21.76
C ALA A 74 -12.50 -1.37 -20.44
N ILE A 75 -12.71 -2.66 -20.22
CA ILE A 75 -13.11 -3.23 -18.93
C ILE A 75 -11.89 -3.94 -18.37
N THR A 76 -11.38 -3.46 -17.23
CA THR A 76 -10.09 -3.87 -16.64
C THR A 76 -10.23 -4.08 -15.15
N ASP A 77 -11.10 -4.99 -14.73
CA ASP A 77 -11.34 -5.28 -13.32
C ASP A 77 -10.10 -5.87 -12.62
N HIS A 78 -9.99 -5.68 -11.33
CA HIS A 78 -8.90 -6.18 -10.47
C HIS A 78 -8.87 -7.71 -10.44
N GLY A 79 -7.90 -8.31 -11.13
CA GLY A 79 -7.62 -9.75 -11.08
C GLY A 79 -8.74 -10.66 -11.59
N VAL A 80 -9.80 -10.13 -12.20
CA VAL A 80 -10.99 -10.88 -12.58
C VAL A 80 -11.51 -10.51 -13.98
N VAL A 81 -12.28 -11.43 -14.58
CA VAL A 81 -12.85 -11.29 -15.92
C VAL A 81 -14.38 -11.49 -15.97
N GLN A 82 -15.03 -11.53 -14.81
CA GLN A 82 -16.46 -11.84 -14.67
C GLN A 82 -17.38 -10.83 -15.38
N ALA A 83 -16.92 -9.61 -15.62
CA ALA A 83 -17.68 -8.59 -16.34
C ALA A 83 -17.77 -8.81 -17.87
N PHE A 84 -16.91 -9.66 -18.44
CA PHE A 84 -16.83 -9.84 -19.89
C PHE A 84 -18.12 -10.33 -20.54
N PRO A 85 -18.83 -11.34 -20.03
CA PRO A 85 -20.12 -11.75 -20.61
C PRO A 85 -21.14 -10.62 -20.61
N GLU A 86 -21.26 -9.87 -19.50
CA GLU A 86 -22.20 -8.75 -19.41
C GLU A 86 -21.85 -7.64 -20.41
N ALA A 87 -20.58 -7.31 -20.57
CA ALA A 87 -20.10 -6.33 -21.54
C ALA A 87 -20.35 -6.79 -22.99
N ASN A 88 -20.12 -8.07 -23.27
CA ASN A 88 -20.36 -8.65 -24.61
C ASN A 88 -21.86 -8.66 -24.97
N HIS A 89 -22.73 -8.96 -24.03
CA HIS A 89 -24.17 -8.95 -24.21
C HIS A 89 -24.75 -7.55 -24.55
N CYS A 90 -23.95 -6.48 -24.38
CA CYS A 90 -24.36 -5.15 -24.83
C CYS A 90 -24.56 -5.05 -26.34
N PHE A 91 -24.00 -5.97 -27.12
CA PHE A 91 -24.13 -6.04 -28.58
C PHE A 91 -25.17 -7.06 -29.06
N ASP A 92 -25.89 -7.72 -28.18
CA ASP A 92 -26.87 -8.71 -28.53
C ASP A 92 -28.08 -8.09 -29.25
N ALA A 93 -28.66 -8.83 -30.20
CA ALA A 93 -29.87 -8.41 -30.94
C ALA A 93 -31.06 -8.18 -29.99
N TRP A 94 -31.11 -8.91 -28.86
CA TRP A 94 -32.18 -8.84 -27.89
C TRP A 94 -31.60 -8.33 -26.55
N GLY A 95 -31.99 -7.13 -26.17
CA GLY A 95 -31.60 -6.55 -24.87
C GLY A 95 -30.21 -5.90 -24.83
N GLY A 96 -29.49 -5.85 -25.93
CA GLY A 96 -28.24 -5.09 -26.06
C GLY A 96 -28.46 -3.58 -25.96
N CYS A 97 -27.44 -2.84 -25.59
CA CYS A 97 -27.47 -1.39 -25.46
C CYS A 97 -26.62 -0.66 -26.51
N VAL A 98 -25.89 -1.40 -27.33
CA VAL A 98 -25.07 -0.91 -28.44
C VAL A 98 -25.50 -1.62 -29.71
N PRO A 99 -25.79 -0.90 -30.83
CA PRO A 99 -26.12 -1.53 -32.11
C PRO A 99 -24.96 -2.42 -32.58
N LYS A 100 -25.28 -3.62 -33.11
CA LYS A 100 -24.30 -4.62 -33.54
C LYS A 100 -23.40 -4.10 -34.67
N GLU A 101 -23.94 -3.25 -35.52
CA GLU A 101 -23.24 -2.63 -36.65
C GLU A 101 -22.45 -1.38 -36.28
N SER A 102 -22.40 -1.05 -35.00
CA SER A 102 -21.64 0.12 -34.49
C SER A 102 -20.14 -0.13 -34.57
N ASP A 103 -19.39 0.91 -34.90
CA ASP A 103 -17.92 0.89 -34.82
C ASP A 103 -17.41 0.98 -33.36
N PHE A 104 -18.30 1.11 -32.37
CA PHE A 104 -17.94 1.14 -30.95
C PHE A 104 -17.39 -0.22 -30.50
N LYS A 105 -16.32 -0.19 -29.70
CA LYS A 105 -15.64 -1.41 -29.26
C LYS A 105 -15.53 -1.48 -27.74
N VAL A 106 -15.69 -2.67 -27.21
CA VAL A 106 -15.27 -3.01 -25.85
C VAL A 106 -13.93 -3.71 -25.93
N LEU A 107 -12.96 -3.21 -25.19
CA LEU A 107 -11.65 -3.81 -25.01
C LEU A 107 -11.69 -4.63 -23.71
N TYR A 108 -11.31 -5.88 -23.80
CA TYR A 108 -11.32 -6.81 -22.68
C TYR A 108 -9.91 -6.91 -22.11
N GLY A 109 -9.74 -6.51 -20.88
CA GLY A 109 -8.48 -6.52 -20.16
C GLY A 109 -8.68 -6.91 -18.70
N MET A 110 -7.60 -6.98 -17.96
CA MET A 110 -7.59 -7.27 -16.54
C MET A 110 -6.44 -6.50 -15.91
N GLU A 111 -6.66 -5.92 -14.75
CA GLU A 111 -5.59 -5.42 -13.93
C GLU A 111 -4.93 -6.59 -13.22
N ALA A 112 -3.81 -7.04 -13.77
CA ALA A 112 -3.10 -8.22 -13.28
C ALA A 112 -2.18 -7.85 -12.12
N TYR A 113 -2.08 -8.76 -11.16
CA TYR A 113 -1.08 -8.68 -10.09
C TYR A 113 0.17 -9.45 -10.51
N LEU A 114 1.26 -8.71 -10.75
CA LEU A 114 2.56 -9.33 -10.99
C LEU A 114 3.19 -9.70 -9.64
N VAL A 115 3.42 -10.98 -9.43
CA VAL A 115 4.17 -11.49 -8.28
C VAL A 115 5.53 -11.94 -8.77
N ASP A 116 6.59 -11.38 -8.21
CA ASP A 116 7.94 -11.85 -8.42
C ASP A 116 8.23 -12.99 -7.41
N ASP A 117 7.97 -14.21 -7.85
CA ASP A 117 8.22 -15.43 -7.07
C ASP A 117 9.67 -15.92 -7.18
N LEU A 118 10.47 -15.26 -8.03
CA LEU A 118 11.92 -15.51 -8.14
C LEU A 118 12.75 -14.59 -7.26
N LYS A 119 12.11 -13.65 -6.55
CA LYS A 119 12.79 -12.71 -5.67
C LYS A 119 13.54 -13.47 -4.57
N GLY A 120 14.83 -13.31 -4.56
CA GLY A 120 15.71 -13.90 -3.55
C GLY A 120 15.42 -13.33 -2.15
N ILE A 121 15.63 -14.15 -1.12
CA ILE A 121 15.58 -13.73 0.29
C ILE A 121 16.66 -12.67 0.56
N VAL A 122 17.76 -12.73 -0.18
CA VAL A 122 18.91 -11.83 -0.05
C VAL A 122 19.04 -10.99 -1.31
N THR A 123 19.09 -9.67 -1.15
CA THR A 123 19.36 -8.73 -2.24
C THR A 123 20.83 -8.33 -2.22
N ASN A 124 21.45 -8.22 -3.42
CA ASN A 124 22.85 -7.84 -3.62
C ASN A 124 23.83 -8.71 -2.80
N SER A 125 23.62 -10.03 -2.77
CA SER A 125 24.53 -10.95 -2.07
C SER A 125 25.94 -10.89 -2.68
N LYS A 126 26.94 -10.78 -1.80
CA LYS A 126 28.37 -10.81 -2.13
C LYS A 126 29.07 -12.04 -1.52
N GLY A 127 28.28 -13.08 -1.20
CA GLY A 127 28.79 -14.30 -0.59
C GLY A 127 29.07 -14.17 0.91
N GLN A 128 28.36 -13.28 1.60
CA GLN A 128 28.47 -13.14 3.05
C GLN A 128 28.05 -14.42 3.77
N LEU A 129 28.75 -14.74 4.85
CA LEU A 129 28.50 -15.93 5.66
C LEU A 129 27.41 -15.66 6.71
N ILE A 130 26.72 -16.73 7.12
CA ILE A 130 25.64 -16.65 8.12
C ILE A 130 26.15 -16.33 9.54
N ASP A 131 27.42 -16.53 9.79
CA ASP A 131 28.11 -16.17 11.03
C ASP A 131 28.76 -14.78 10.99
N GLY A 132 28.42 -14.00 9.97
CA GLY A 132 28.89 -12.62 9.80
C GLY A 132 28.24 -11.63 10.74
N LYS A 133 28.46 -10.35 10.42
CA LYS A 133 27.83 -9.23 11.12
C LYS A 133 26.51 -8.88 10.44
N PHE A 134 25.49 -8.70 11.26
CA PHE A 134 24.16 -8.27 10.81
C PHE A 134 23.74 -6.99 11.54
N VAL A 135 23.00 -6.15 10.86
CA VAL A 135 22.23 -5.06 11.47
C VAL A 135 20.77 -5.32 11.16
N VAL A 136 20.05 -5.76 12.18
CA VAL A 136 18.58 -5.89 12.09
C VAL A 136 17.99 -4.53 12.39
N PHE A 137 17.10 -4.03 11.55
CA PHE A 137 16.56 -2.69 11.70
C PHE A 137 15.09 -2.62 11.25
N ASP A 138 14.43 -1.61 11.76
CA ASP A 138 13.06 -1.24 11.41
C ASP A 138 12.95 0.27 11.39
N ILE A 139 12.00 0.82 10.62
CA ILE A 139 11.71 2.24 10.58
C ILE A 139 10.23 2.53 10.75
N GLU A 140 9.93 3.63 11.44
CA GLU A 140 8.60 4.21 11.43
C GLU A 140 8.53 5.42 10.51
N THR A 141 7.42 5.61 9.84
CA THR A 141 7.27 6.60 8.77
C THR A 141 5.95 7.34 8.84
N THR A 142 5.84 8.50 8.20
CA THR A 142 4.58 9.25 8.08
C THR A 142 3.59 8.63 7.08
N GLY A 143 3.94 7.53 6.41
CA GLY A 143 3.11 6.80 5.44
C GLY A 143 3.92 5.87 4.55
N PHE A 144 3.34 5.33 3.49
CA PHE A 144 3.89 4.20 2.76
C PHE A 144 4.80 4.54 1.57
N SER A 145 4.83 5.78 1.10
CA SER A 145 5.58 6.15 -0.11
C SER A 145 6.91 6.81 0.25
N PRO A 146 8.07 6.25 -0.12
CA PRO A 146 9.37 6.87 0.14
C PRO A 146 9.59 8.18 -0.62
N LEU A 147 8.78 8.44 -1.67
CA LEU A 147 8.85 9.68 -2.46
C LEU A 147 8.18 10.86 -1.75
N THR A 148 7.12 10.63 -0.99
CA THR A 148 6.25 11.67 -0.41
C THR A 148 6.17 11.64 1.12
N CYS A 149 6.52 10.52 1.76
CA CYS A 149 6.49 10.34 3.19
C CYS A 149 7.90 10.42 3.80
N GLN A 150 7.99 10.62 5.10
CA GLN A 150 9.22 10.84 5.83
C GLN A 150 9.42 9.77 6.91
N ILE A 151 10.68 9.47 7.25
CA ILE A 151 11.04 8.64 8.39
C ILE A 151 10.83 9.46 9.68
N ILE A 152 10.29 8.83 10.72
CA ILE A 152 10.07 9.43 12.04
C ILE A 152 10.81 8.71 13.19
N GLU A 153 11.18 7.44 13.00
CA GLU A 153 12.04 6.67 13.91
C GLU A 153 12.92 5.70 13.11
N ILE A 154 14.15 5.47 13.56
CA ILE A 154 15.02 4.39 13.12
C ILE A 154 15.44 3.60 14.34
N GLY A 155 15.16 2.31 14.36
CA GLY A 155 15.60 1.37 15.37
C GLY A 155 16.46 0.27 14.74
N ALA A 156 17.60 -0.05 15.37
CA ALA A 156 18.47 -1.11 14.88
C ALA A 156 19.24 -1.78 16.00
N VAL A 157 19.57 -3.04 15.78
CA VAL A 157 20.48 -3.82 16.63
C VAL A 157 21.59 -4.42 15.78
N ARG A 158 22.82 -4.37 16.28
CA ARG A 158 23.94 -5.08 15.67
C ARG A 158 24.06 -6.45 16.29
N VAL A 159 24.14 -7.47 15.44
CA VAL A 159 24.24 -8.87 15.84
C VAL A 159 25.53 -9.46 15.31
N GLU A 160 26.35 -10.01 16.20
CA GLU A 160 27.58 -10.75 15.85
C GLU A 160 27.53 -12.11 16.55
N ASN A 161 27.78 -13.18 15.82
CA ASN A 161 27.73 -14.57 16.33
C ASN A 161 26.42 -14.89 17.10
N GLY A 162 25.28 -14.35 16.63
CA GLY A 162 23.97 -14.59 17.23
C GLY A 162 23.72 -13.81 18.53
N VAL A 163 24.58 -12.84 18.87
CA VAL A 163 24.43 -12.01 20.08
C VAL A 163 24.28 -10.55 19.68
N ILE A 164 23.34 -9.85 20.31
CA ILE A 164 23.20 -8.38 20.14
C ILE A 164 24.38 -7.72 20.83
N THR A 165 25.20 -7.01 20.07
CA THR A 165 26.43 -6.33 20.54
C THR A 165 26.25 -4.83 20.69
N ASP A 166 25.31 -4.22 19.98
CA ASP A 166 25.10 -2.77 19.99
C ASP A 166 23.66 -2.42 19.57
N ARG A 167 23.21 -1.22 19.90
CA ARG A 167 21.86 -0.71 19.57
C ARG A 167 21.92 0.70 19.03
N PHE A 168 21.09 0.98 18.04
CA PHE A 168 20.85 2.31 17.50
C PHE A 168 19.36 2.60 17.60
N SER A 169 18.97 3.69 18.22
CA SER A 169 17.56 4.08 18.32
C SER A 169 17.47 5.59 18.37
N THR A 170 16.72 6.18 17.43
CA THR A 170 16.56 7.62 17.37
C THR A 170 15.26 8.02 16.70
N PHE A 171 14.61 9.05 17.23
CA PHE A 171 13.59 9.77 16.50
C PHE A 171 14.22 10.63 15.40
N VAL A 172 13.45 10.88 14.37
CA VAL A 172 13.82 11.74 13.23
C VAL A 172 12.73 12.79 13.03
N ASN A 173 13.11 14.05 12.96
CA ASN A 173 12.17 15.11 12.68
C ASN A 173 11.76 15.09 11.20
N PRO A 174 10.50 14.78 10.87
CA PRO A 174 10.05 14.67 9.49
C PRO A 174 9.86 16.03 8.81
N LYS A 175 9.91 17.16 9.54
CA LYS A 175 9.59 18.52 9.09
C LYS A 175 8.17 18.70 8.52
N VAL A 176 7.31 17.72 8.74
CA VAL A 176 5.89 17.72 8.38
C VAL A 176 5.08 17.13 9.52
N PRO A 177 3.81 17.52 9.71
CA PRO A 177 2.96 16.93 10.73
C PRO A 177 2.80 15.41 10.53
N ILE A 178 2.78 14.66 11.62
CA ILE A 178 2.51 13.22 11.62
C ILE A 178 1.00 13.02 11.45
N PRO A 179 0.55 12.26 10.42
CA PRO A 179 -0.86 11.98 10.26
C PRO A 179 -1.45 11.24 11.47
N TYR A 180 -2.64 11.62 11.91
CA TYR A 180 -3.31 11.03 13.07
C TYR A 180 -3.36 9.49 13.03
N ARG A 181 -3.58 8.92 11.86
CA ARG A 181 -3.59 7.46 11.67
C ARG A 181 -2.23 6.82 12.00
N ILE A 182 -1.14 7.50 11.68
CA ILE A 182 0.22 7.03 11.98
C ILE A 182 0.49 7.15 13.48
N GLU A 183 0.10 8.26 14.10
CA GLU A 183 0.18 8.43 15.56
C GLU A 183 -0.57 7.31 16.31
N GLN A 184 -1.77 6.95 15.83
CA GLN A 184 -2.53 5.84 16.42
C GLN A 184 -1.85 4.47 16.23
N LEU A 185 -1.11 4.28 15.14
CA LEU A 185 -0.41 3.03 14.84
C LEU A 185 0.87 2.89 15.63
N THR A 186 1.72 3.93 15.62
CA THR A 186 3.09 3.90 16.14
C THR A 186 3.21 4.48 17.55
N SER A 187 2.18 5.19 18.02
CA SER A 187 2.18 6.00 19.24
C SER A 187 3.22 7.14 19.22
N ILE A 188 3.78 7.47 18.06
CA ILE A 188 4.72 8.58 17.87
C ILE A 188 3.93 9.80 17.43
N ASN A 189 4.06 10.89 18.16
CA ASN A 189 3.39 12.16 17.87
C ASN A 189 4.40 13.30 17.60
N ASP A 190 3.89 14.43 17.09
CA ASP A 190 4.71 15.57 16.71
C ASP A 190 5.62 16.06 17.83
N SER A 191 5.16 16.06 19.09
CA SER A 191 5.97 16.55 20.22
C SER A 191 7.20 15.67 20.50
N MET A 192 7.18 14.40 20.12
CA MET A 192 8.31 13.46 20.33
C MET A 192 9.41 13.66 19.29
N VAL A 193 9.06 14.14 18.10
CA VAL A 193 9.99 14.27 16.97
C VAL A 193 10.41 15.71 16.67
N MET A 194 9.73 16.70 17.25
CA MET A 194 9.92 18.12 16.94
C MET A 194 11.36 18.59 17.21
N ASP A 195 11.97 18.15 18.29
CA ASP A 195 13.33 18.51 18.69
C ASP A 195 14.37 17.46 18.24
N ALA A 196 13.94 16.40 17.55
CA ALA A 196 14.84 15.39 17.01
C ALA A 196 15.64 15.93 15.81
N PRO A 197 16.85 15.41 15.56
CA PRO A 197 17.59 15.70 14.35
C PRO A 197 16.83 15.28 13.10
N ASP A 198 17.12 15.92 11.97
CA ASP A 198 16.54 15.54 10.69
C ASP A 198 17.26 14.35 10.04
N ILE A 199 16.65 13.80 8.98
CA ILE A 199 17.18 12.64 8.27
C ILE A 199 18.54 12.90 7.63
N GLN A 200 18.88 14.15 7.28
CA GLN A 200 20.20 14.50 6.75
C GLN A 200 21.30 14.28 7.77
N THR A 201 21.00 14.48 9.05
CA THR A 201 21.92 14.28 10.16
C THR A 201 21.98 12.81 10.58
N ILE A 202 20.84 12.14 10.62
CA ILE A 202 20.73 10.77 11.18
C ILE A 202 21.16 9.70 10.17
N LEU A 203 20.84 9.85 8.89
CA LEU A 203 21.13 8.81 7.90
C LEU A 203 22.63 8.45 7.80
N PRO A 204 23.56 9.41 7.74
CA PRO A 204 25.00 9.07 7.77
C PRO A 204 25.41 8.28 9.00
N GLN A 205 24.90 8.61 10.19
CA GLN A 205 25.20 7.89 11.44
C GLN A 205 24.63 6.47 11.42
N PHE A 206 23.42 6.29 10.89
CA PHE A 206 22.83 4.96 10.71
C PHE A 206 23.62 4.11 9.72
N LEU A 207 24.08 4.70 8.61
CA LEU A 207 24.90 3.99 7.63
C LEU A 207 26.28 3.61 8.19
N GLU A 208 26.89 4.46 9.01
CA GLU A 208 28.11 4.13 9.76
C GLU A 208 27.85 2.97 10.75
N PHE A 209 26.71 2.97 11.42
CA PHE A 209 26.30 1.85 12.28
C PHE A 209 26.13 0.55 11.46
N CYS A 210 25.73 0.61 10.19
CA CYS A 210 25.58 -0.54 9.32
C CYS A 210 26.88 -0.98 8.61
N GLU A 211 27.98 -0.25 8.80
CA GLU A 211 29.21 -0.51 8.05
C GLU A 211 29.76 -1.92 8.27
N GLY A 212 30.04 -2.62 7.16
CA GLY A 212 30.56 -4.00 7.18
C GLY A 212 29.56 -5.08 7.58
N ALA A 213 28.29 -4.73 7.77
CA ALA A 213 27.23 -5.66 8.15
C ALA A 213 26.26 -5.93 6.97
N VAL A 214 25.56 -7.05 7.04
CA VAL A 214 24.36 -7.31 6.22
C VAL A 214 23.16 -6.71 6.92
N MET A 215 22.37 -5.93 6.21
CA MET A 215 21.15 -5.33 6.75
C MET A 215 20.02 -6.36 6.74
N VAL A 216 19.17 -6.36 7.76
CA VAL A 216 18.06 -7.31 7.90
C VAL A 216 16.82 -6.55 8.32
N ALA A 217 15.70 -6.75 7.66
CA ALA A 217 14.41 -6.18 8.08
C ALA A 217 13.24 -7.11 7.76
N HIS A 218 12.09 -6.85 8.37
CA HIS A 218 10.87 -7.61 8.14
C HIS A 218 10.01 -6.92 7.08
N ASN A 219 9.89 -7.48 5.88
CA ASN A 219 9.43 -6.83 4.66
C ASN A 219 10.41 -5.75 4.20
N ALA A 220 11.68 -6.13 4.14
CA ALA A 220 12.85 -5.27 4.00
C ALA A 220 12.80 -4.28 2.82
N ASP A 221 12.04 -4.55 1.76
CA ASP A 221 11.88 -3.60 0.65
C ASP A 221 11.22 -2.31 1.08
N PHE A 222 10.31 -2.38 2.04
CA PHE A 222 9.66 -1.17 2.57
C PHE A 222 10.73 -0.26 3.20
N ASP A 223 11.45 -0.76 4.17
CA ASP A 223 12.46 -0.01 4.93
C ASP A 223 13.58 0.46 4.03
N MET A 224 14.12 -0.46 3.21
CA MET A 224 15.19 -0.16 2.28
C MET A 224 14.80 0.87 1.23
N SER A 225 13.54 0.90 0.79
CA SER A 225 13.06 1.91 -0.15
C SER A 225 13.19 3.33 0.40
N PHE A 226 12.89 3.54 1.67
CA PHE A 226 13.08 4.82 2.37
C PHE A 226 14.54 5.16 2.57
N ILE A 227 15.35 4.19 3.00
CA ILE A 227 16.80 4.38 3.17
C ILE A 227 17.44 4.75 1.83
N ILE A 228 17.20 3.98 0.76
CA ILE A 228 17.77 4.21 -0.57
C ILE A 228 17.34 5.57 -1.14
N GLU A 229 16.05 5.92 -1.03
CA GLU A 229 15.57 7.21 -1.52
C GLU A 229 16.21 8.39 -0.78
N ASN A 230 16.40 8.30 0.53
CA ASN A 230 17.10 9.32 1.30
C ASN A 230 18.60 9.34 1.01
N CYS A 231 19.24 8.20 0.76
CA CYS A 231 20.61 8.13 0.27
C CYS A 231 20.76 8.85 -1.09
N LYS A 232 19.82 8.58 -2.01
CA LYS A 232 19.80 9.24 -3.32
C LYS A 232 19.70 10.77 -3.20
N ARG A 233 18.81 11.26 -2.33
CA ARG A 233 18.63 12.71 -2.08
C ARG A 233 19.88 13.37 -1.49
N GLN A 234 20.69 12.62 -0.75
CA GLN A 234 21.91 13.11 -0.10
C GLN A 234 23.20 12.78 -0.89
N GLY A 235 23.10 12.11 -2.04
CA GLY A 235 24.26 11.71 -2.84
C GLY A 235 25.12 10.62 -2.18
N LEU A 236 24.52 9.81 -1.29
CA LEU A 236 25.17 8.69 -0.59
C LEU A 236 25.07 7.39 -1.41
N PRO A 237 25.86 6.34 -1.09
CA PRO A 237 25.73 5.03 -1.73
C PRO A 237 24.32 4.48 -1.65
N GLN A 238 23.89 3.71 -2.66
CA GLN A 238 22.53 3.19 -2.78
C GLN A 238 22.49 1.66 -2.89
N GLU A 239 23.64 1.01 -2.91
CA GLU A 239 23.72 -0.44 -3.03
C GLU A 239 24.10 -1.07 -1.69
N TYR A 240 23.17 -1.81 -1.13
CA TYR A 240 23.32 -2.51 0.15
C TYR A 240 22.99 -3.98 -0.03
N THR A 241 23.68 -4.85 0.71
CA THR A 241 23.25 -6.25 0.90
C THR A 241 22.25 -6.29 2.02
N TYR A 242 21.06 -6.82 1.74
CA TYR A 242 20.04 -6.97 2.78
C TYR A 242 19.24 -8.26 2.64
N VAL A 243 18.67 -8.69 3.76
CA VAL A 243 17.87 -9.91 3.90
C VAL A 243 16.44 -9.53 4.28
N ASP A 244 15.46 -10.13 3.61
CA ASP A 244 14.04 -10.02 3.96
C ASP A 244 13.60 -11.21 4.82
N THR A 245 13.26 -10.95 6.08
CA THR A 245 12.79 -12.00 6.99
C THR A 245 11.39 -12.51 6.66
N VAL A 246 10.57 -11.77 5.91
CA VAL A 246 9.29 -12.29 5.38
C VAL A 246 9.55 -13.39 4.35
N GLY A 247 10.47 -13.14 3.42
CA GLY A 247 10.90 -14.14 2.44
C GLY A 247 11.49 -15.39 3.11
N MET A 248 12.36 -15.17 4.11
CA MET A 248 12.94 -16.24 4.91
C MET A 248 11.86 -17.04 5.67
N ALA A 249 10.92 -16.39 6.32
CA ALA A 249 9.84 -17.03 7.07
C ALA A 249 8.91 -17.84 6.15
N ARG A 250 8.61 -17.37 4.95
CA ARG A 250 7.84 -18.13 3.95
C ARG A 250 8.52 -19.44 3.56
N PHE A 251 9.84 -19.41 3.46
CA PHE A 251 10.61 -20.61 3.13
C PHE A 251 10.76 -21.57 4.30
N LEU A 252 11.08 -21.07 5.50
CA LEU A 252 11.39 -21.88 6.68
C LEU A 252 10.14 -22.32 7.46
N LEU A 253 9.04 -21.57 7.37
CA LEU A 253 7.81 -21.79 8.14
C LEU A 253 6.58 -21.93 7.22
N PRO A 254 6.58 -22.89 6.26
CA PRO A 254 5.55 -22.97 5.22
C PRO A 254 4.15 -23.33 5.77
N ALA A 255 4.06 -23.74 7.03
CA ALA A 255 2.79 -24.03 7.68
C ALA A 255 2.06 -22.77 8.18
N LEU A 256 2.70 -21.60 8.17
CA LEU A 256 2.07 -20.36 8.58
C LEU A 256 1.16 -19.81 7.46
N ASN A 257 -0.03 -19.34 7.83
CA ASN A 257 -0.97 -18.69 6.91
C ASN A 257 -0.73 -17.17 6.78
N ARG A 258 0.05 -16.58 7.67
CA ARG A 258 0.38 -15.16 7.73
C ARG A 258 1.82 -14.97 8.19
N PHE A 259 2.49 -13.96 7.64
CA PHE A 259 3.91 -13.69 7.88
C PHE A 259 4.12 -12.28 8.44
N LYS A 260 3.18 -11.77 9.25
CA LYS A 260 3.42 -10.56 10.04
C LYS A 260 4.46 -10.83 11.13
N LEU A 261 5.17 -9.80 11.56
CA LEU A 261 6.24 -9.91 12.54
C LEU A 261 5.78 -10.62 13.83
N ASP A 262 4.62 -10.21 14.39
CA ASP A 262 4.02 -10.82 15.57
C ASP A 262 3.74 -12.32 15.42
N THR A 263 3.28 -12.72 14.23
CA THR A 263 2.97 -14.13 13.92
C THR A 263 4.24 -14.95 13.77
N VAL A 264 5.26 -14.40 13.11
CA VAL A 264 6.55 -15.07 12.93
C VAL A 264 7.30 -15.18 14.26
N ALA A 265 7.41 -14.09 15.03
CA ALA A 265 8.03 -14.08 16.35
C ALA A 265 7.43 -15.13 17.27
N LYS A 266 6.09 -15.19 17.36
CA LYS A 266 5.39 -16.23 18.12
C LYS A 266 5.71 -17.64 17.65
N ALA A 267 5.82 -17.87 16.33
CA ALA A 267 6.12 -19.19 15.77
C ALA A 267 7.53 -19.67 16.10
N VAL A 268 8.49 -18.73 16.24
CA VAL A 268 9.88 -19.04 16.66
C VAL A 268 10.10 -18.91 18.16
N GLY A 269 9.05 -18.63 18.95
CA GLY A 269 9.12 -18.61 20.43
C GLY A 269 9.67 -17.31 21.01
N VAL A 270 9.62 -16.21 20.26
CA VAL A 270 10.01 -14.87 20.70
C VAL A 270 8.76 -14.07 21.07
N SER A 271 8.80 -13.35 22.22
CA SER A 271 7.74 -12.41 22.60
C SER A 271 8.08 -11.00 22.12
N LEU A 272 7.06 -10.30 21.59
CA LEU A 272 7.14 -8.88 21.23
C LEU A 272 6.40 -8.09 22.31
N ASP A 273 7.15 -7.46 23.23
CA ASP A 273 6.56 -6.80 24.41
C ASP A 273 6.12 -5.34 24.11
N HIS A 274 6.74 -4.69 23.10
CA HIS A 274 6.49 -3.29 22.72
C HIS A 274 6.40 -3.15 21.19
N HIS A 275 5.46 -3.85 20.55
CA HIS A 275 5.23 -3.76 19.10
C HIS A 275 4.94 -2.33 18.64
N HIS A 276 5.46 -1.95 17.46
CA HIS A 276 5.45 -0.61 16.87
C HIS A 276 6.42 0.39 17.54
N ARG A 277 7.55 -0.10 18.03
CA ARG A 277 8.73 0.70 18.34
C ARG A 277 9.90 0.09 17.58
N ALA A 278 10.48 0.87 16.69
CA ALA A 278 11.44 0.39 15.70
C ALA A 278 12.61 -0.43 16.30
N VAL A 279 13.14 -0.04 17.45
CA VAL A 279 14.24 -0.77 18.10
C VAL A 279 13.80 -2.09 18.75
N ASP A 280 12.56 -2.19 19.20
CA ASP A 280 12.01 -3.40 19.83
C ASP A 280 11.57 -4.40 18.73
N ASP A 281 11.05 -3.90 17.61
CA ASP A 281 10.72 -4.72 16.44
C ASP A 281 11.98 -5.24 15.71
N ALA A 282 13.13 -4.53 15.83
CA ALA A 282 14.42 -4.95 15.32
C ALA A 282 15.15 -5.97 16.23
N ALA A 283 14.83 -6.06 17.52
CA ALA A 283 15.55 -6.87 18.50
C ALA A 283 14.97 -8.26 18.68
#